data_a17e81e2b017751924a11c0eb8370496
#
_entry.id   a17e81e2b017751924a11c0eb8370496
#
_cell.length_a   1.000
_cell.length_b   1.000
_cell.length_c   1.000
_cell.angle_alpha   90.00
_cell.angle_beta   90.00
_cell.angle_gamma   90.00
#
_symmetry.space_group_name_H-M   'P 1'
#
loop_
_entity.id
_entity.type
_entity.pdbx_description
1 polymer ?
#
loop_
_entity_poly.entity_id
_entity_poly.type
_entity_poly.pdbx_seq_one_letter_code
_entity_poly.pdbx_strand_id
1 'polypeptide(L)'
;MTQEQLQGLAALRAELDRIDDEILDLIERRLAASADIAAQKDAEGDRHLKVRPKRQAQILERLKARAGSAKPELVAEIWRELMGASLQAQARTELVLAPSDQPELLEARVRAHFGSAPPIRWAASTAHAIRAALVGEAIAIVPEAMNEIEGELRVFDVLTGEDGRPFAYAVGRVAVADTVAGKEAPKPKPTKASTEWSPESWRAKPAQQPAEYPDAGALARVERRLAGSESLVEIADIIHLRAALARVANGQGFIVQGGDCAESFAEFNADKVRVTYNLLLRMGAMLRAASGGDVVHLARIAGQFAKPRSSGMETIGGVTLPSYRGDAVNGPAFTETARVPDPKRLLEAHRQAQVTIELLQAYAAASYADLPTVHREVGLNEPTRPVSMFTSHEALLLNYEQALVRYDDASEKYWATSGHMLWIGDRTRQLDGAHVEFARGVGNPIGLKCGPSLAVDEFLRLIERLDPQNAPGRLVLIGRFGAAKIAEHLPALMQATRRDGRNAIWSIDPMHGNTQTIEGLKTRMVDDIETEIRTFFEVAAAEGVHPGGVHLEMTGSDVTECIGGSHKLSRKDLGRRYLTHCDPRLNERQALDVAAAVAELLAKQAQQRSDAA
;
A
#
# COMPACT_ATOMS: atom_id res chain seq x y z
N MET A 1 10.58 61.58 -28.88
CA MET A 1 11.95 61.06 -29.11
C MET A 1 12.54 61.79 -30.28
N THR A 2 13.72 62.30 -30.15
CA THR A 2 14.45 62.93 -31.27
C THR A 2 14.96 61.85 -32.26
N GLN A 3 15.30 62.26 -33.49
CA GLN A 3 15.82 61.32 -34.49
C GLN A 3 17.14 60.66 -34.07
N GLU A 4 17.95 61.35 -33.29
CA GLU A 4 19.19 60.88 -32.68
C GLU A 4 18.93 59.79 -31.57
N GLN A 5 17.87 59.98 -30.76
CA GLN A 5 17.43 58.98 -29.77
C GLN A 5 16.91 57.69 -30.43
N LEU A 6 16.23 57.81 -31.59
CA LEU A 6 15.75 56.65 -32.36
C LEU A 6 16.92 55.88 -33.00
N GLN A 7 17.94 56.56 -33.52
CA GLN A 7 19.15 55.94 -34.06
C GLN A 7 19.97 55.25 -32.96
N GLY A 8 20.10 55.88 -31.79
CA GLY A 8 20.77 55.26 -30.64
C GLY A 8 20.07 54.01 -30.14
N LEU A 9 18.72 54.01 -30.12
CA LEU A 9 17.93 52.82 -29.74
C LEU A 9 18.06 51.68 -30.76
N ALA A 10 18.10 51.99 -32.06
CA ALA A 10 18.31 51.02 -33.13
C ALA A 10 19.70 50.36 -33.03
N ALA A 11 20.75 51.13 -32.71
CA ALA A 11 22.09 50.58 -32.50
C ALA A 11 22.20 49.66 -31.27
N LEU A 12 21.51 49.98 -30.18
CA LEU A 12 21.45 49.13 -28.99
C LEU A 12 20.67 47.83 -29.24
N ARG A 13 19.61 47.88 -30.03
CA ARG A 13 18.89 46.66 -30.46
C ARG A 13 19.75 45.75 -31.32
N ALA A 14 20.45 46.31 -32.31
CA ALA A 14 21.38 45.54 -33.13
C ALA A 14 22.54 44.96 -32.33
N GLU A 15 22.96 45.63 -31.25
CA GLU A 15 23.94 45.05 -30.32
C GLU A 15 23.37 43.89 -29.51
N LEU A 16 22.10 43.96 -29.04
CA LEU A 16 21.43 42.86 -28.35
C LEU A 16 21.25 41.65 -29.30
N ASP A 17 20.83 41.88 -30.56
CA ASP A 17 20.68 40.84 -31.56
C ASP A 17 22.01 40.06 -31.77
N ARG A 18 23.15 40.82 -31.84
CA ARG A 18 24.47 40.18 -31.93
C ARG A 18 24.85 39.37 -30.69
N ILE A 19 24.52 39.86 -29.51
CA ILE A 19 24.78 39.14 -28.25
C ILE A 19 23.93 37.87 -28.21
N ASP A 20 22.67 37.92 -28.67
CA ASP A 20 21.78 36.74 -28.73
C ASP A 20 22.32 35.68 -29.70
N ASP A 21 22.81 36.08 -30.88
CA ASP A 21 23.50 35.19 -31.83
C ASP A 21 24.76 34.54 -31.20
N GLU A 22 25.59 35.31 -30.53
CA GLU A 22 26.77 34.79 -29.83
C GLU A 22 26.40 33.82 -28.71
N ILE A 23 25.33 34.08 -27.97
CA ILE A 23 24.80 33.16 -26.93
C ILE A 23 24.35 31.86 -27.57
N LEU A 24 23.62 31.90 -28.67
CA LEU A 24 23.15 30.73 -29.40
C LEU A 24 24.33 29.88 -29.88
N ASP A 25 25.33 30.48 -30.52
CA ASP A 25 26.54 29.78 -30.97
C ASP A 25 27.30 29.10 -29.80
N LEU A 26 27.38 29.76 -28.66
CA LEU A 26 27.99 29.19 -27.45
C LEU A 26 27.18 28.02 -26.87
N ILE A 27 25.84 28.10 -26.92
CA ILE A 27 24.96 26.99 -26.50
C ILE A 27 25.16 25.78 -27.40
N GLU A 28 25.16 25.96 -28.72
CA GLU A 28 25.39 24.87 -29.69
C GLU A 28 26.74 24.20 -29.50
N ARG A 29 27.79 24.99 -29.36
CA ARG A 29 29.14 24.47 -29.06
C ARG A 29 29.21 23.71 -27.76
N ARG A 30 28.50 24.16 -26.73
CA ARG A 30 28.41 23.47 -25.43
C ARG A 30 27.69 22.12 -25.54
N LEU A 31 26.60 22.06 -26.30
CA LEU A 31 25.85 20.82 -26.55
C LEU A 31 26.67 19.80 -27.34
N ALA A 32 27.39 20.24 -28.38
CA ALA A 32 28.29 19.39 -29.15
C ALA A 32 29.40 18.81 -28.26
N ALA A 33 30.07 19.64 -27.46
CA ALA A 33 31.09 19.15 -26.51
C ALA A 33 30.51 18.17 -25.47
N SER A 34 29.24 18.31 -25.09
CA SER A 34 28.56 17.37 -24.20
C SER A 34 28.33 16.00 -24.88
N ALA A 35 27.97 15.98 -26.15
CA ALA A 35 27.82 14.75 -26.94
C ALA A 35 29.17 14.03 -27.15
N ASP A 36 30.25 14.76 -27.40
CA ASP A 36 31.61 14.22 -27.53
C ASP A 36 32.06 13.53 -26.23
N ILE A 37 31.80 14.14 -25.08
CA ILE A 37 32.10 13.53 -23.77
C ILE A 37 31.29 12.22 -23.57
N ALA A 38 30.06 12.15 -24.02
CA ALA A 38 29.27 10.94 -23.92
C ALA A 38 29.84 9.82 -24.80
N ALA A 39 30.18 10.12 -26.05
CA ALA A 39 30.79 9.17 -26.99
C ALA A 39 32.07 8.58 -26.43
N GLN A 40 32.94 9.40 -25.79
CA GLN A 40 34.16 8.93 -25.16
C GLN A 40 33.89 7.99 -23.99
N LYS A 41 32.92 8.33 -23.11
CA LYS A 41 32.54 7.48 -21.98
C LYS A 41 31.92 6.15 -22.41
N ASP A 42 31.14 6.15 -23.46
CA ASP A 42 30.56 4.91 -24.01
C ASP A 42 31.64 3.99 -24.58
N ALA A 43 32.66 4.57 -25.21
CA ALA A 43 33.83 3.84 -25.67
C ALA A 43 34.65 3.21 -24.51
N GLU A 44 34.63 3.83 -23.33
CA GLU A 44 35.24 3.33 -22.09
C GLU A 44 34.37 2.31 -21.35
N GLY A 45 33.14 2.01 -21.83
CA GLY A 45 32.23 1.04 -21.25
C GLY A 45 31.45 1.54 -20.01
N ASP A 46 31.37 2.86 -19.81
CA ASP A 46 30.59 3.46 -18.71
C ASP A 46 29.07 3.32 -18.97
N ARG A 47 28.44 2.40 -18.22
CA ARG A 47 27.00 2.11 -18.28
C ARG A 47 26.15 2.92 -17.30
N HIS A 48 26.75 3.84 -16.57
CA HIS A 48 26.02 4.70 -15.64
C HIS A 48 25.26 5.81 -16.38
N LEU A 49 24.19 6.31 -15.74
CA LEU A 49 23.53 7.54 -16.19
C LEU A 49 24.56 8.66 -16.37
N LYS A 50 24.37 9.46 -17.40
CA LYS A 50 25.30 10.59 -17.71
C LYS A 50 25.10 11.78 -16.76
N VAL A 51 24.23 11.66 -15.74
CA VAL A 51 24.05 12.67 -14.67
C VAL A 51 25.25 12.68 -13.74
N ARG A 52 25.70 13.88 -13.37
CA ARG A 52 26.83 14.10 -12.47
C ARG A 52 26.48 15.24 -11.49
N PRO A 53 25.68 14.97 -10.44
CA PRO A 53 25.13 16.01 -9.55
C PRO A 53 26.19 16.89 -8.90
N LYS A 54 27.28 16.28 -8.40
CA LYS A 54 28.40 17.05 -7.81
C LYS A 54 29.02 18.02 -8.82
N ARG A 55 29.19 17.57 -10.07
CA ARG A 55 29.74 18.42 -11.13
C ARG A 55 28.78 19.54 -11.50
N GLN A 56 27.48 19.24 -11.57
CA GLN A 56 26.44 20.23 -11.82
C GLN A 56 26.42 21.30 -10.73
N ALA A 57 26.43 20.89 -9.45
CA ALA A 57 26.53 21.82 -8.32
C ALA A 57 27.78 22.71 -8.40
N GLN A 58 28.97 22.13 -8.69
CA GLN A 58 30.21 22.90 -8.86
C GLN A 58 30.13 23.93 -9.99
N ILE A 59 29.47 23.57 -11.11
CA ILE A 59 29.28 24.50 -12.23
C ILE A 59 28.38 25.64 -11.80
N LEU A 60 27.26 25.38 -11.15
CA LEU A 60 26.31 26.39 -10.69
C LEU A 60 26.99 27.34 -9.70
N GLU A 61 27.68 26.85 -8.68
CA GLU A 61 28.37 27.68 -7.70
C GLU A 61 29.46 28.55 -8.34
N ARG A 62 30.26 27.99 -9.25
CA ARG A 62 31.28 28.75 -9.99
C ARG A 62 30.66 29.88 -10.82
N LEU A 63 29.52 29.61 -11.46
CA LEU A 63 28.88 30.61 -12.33
C LEU A 63 28.14 31.68 -11.54
N LYS A 64 27.46 31.31 -10.45
CA LYS A 64 26.89 32.29 -9.51
C LYS A 64 27.94 33.22 -8.92
N ALA A 65 29.09 32.65 -8.53
CA ALA A 65 30.20 33.46 -8.00
C ALA A 65 30.83 34.41 -9.05
N ARG A 66 30.71 34.08 -10.35
CA ARG A 66 31.20 34.88 -11.47
C ARG A 66 30.17 35.90 -11.97
N ALA A 67 28.88 35.73 -11.60
CA ALA A 67 27.82 36.62 -12.03
C ALA A 67 28.03 38.03 -11.48
N GLY A 68 28.07 39.02 -12.35
CA GLY A 68 28.20 40.45 -11.99
C GLY A 68 26.84 41.06 -11.67
N SER A 69 26.20 41.66 -12.67
CA SER A 69 24.87 42.27 -12.55
C SER A 69 23.71 41.26 -12.66
N ALA A 70 23.96 40.05 -13.16
CA ALA A 70 22.92 39.02 -13.27
C ALA A 70 22.62 38.44 -11.89
N LYS A 71 21.32 38.30 -11.57
CA LYS A 71 20.88 37.66 -10.32
C LYS A 71 21.32 36.20 -10.29
N PRO A 72 21.83 35.69 -9.15
CA PRO A 72 22.26 34.30 -9.02
C PRO A 72 21.17 33.28 -9.37
N GLU A 73 19.89 33.61 -9.09
CA GLU A 73 18.73 32.79 -9.40
C GLU A 73 18.56 32.64 -10.91
N LEU A 74 18.61 33.72 -11.68
CA LEU A 74 18.53 33.72 -13.14
C LEU A 74 19.66 32.87 -13.76
N VAL A 75 20.88 33.01 -13.26
CA VAL A 75 22.02 32.21 -13.69
C VAL A 75 21.75 30.72 -13.45
N ALA A 76 21.18 30.35 -12.28
CA ALA A 76 20.87 28.98 -11.94
C ALA A 76 19.80 28.40 -12.86
N GLU A 77 18.74 29.13 -13.17
CA GLU A 77 17.66 28.71 -14.06
C GLU A 77 18.17 28.45 -15.47
N ILE A 78 18.88 29.40 -16.09
CA ILE A 78 19.44 29.24 -17.43
C ILE A 78 20.35 28.00 -17.50
N TRP A 79 21.24 27.82 -16.51
CA TRP A 79 22.18 26.70 -16.55
C TRP A 79 21.53 25.35 -16.25
N ARG A 80 20.43 25.28 -15.50
CA ARG A 80 19.64 24.05 -15.34
C ARG A 80 19.01 23.62 -16.66
N GLU A 81 18.43 24.55 -17.43
CA GLU A 81 17.91 24.26 -18.77
C GLU A 81 19.01 23.73 -19.71
N LEU A 82 20.17 24.38 -19.74
CA LEU A 82 21.32 23.94 -20.52
C LEU A 82 21.89 22.57 -20.07
N MET A 83 21.81 22.26 -18.77
CA MET A 83 22.20 20.96 -18.25
C MET A 83 21.19 19.87 -18.62
N GLY A 84 19.89 20.16 -18.56
CA GLY A 84 18.84 19.27 -19.02
C GLY A 84 18.97 18.94 -20.50
N ALA A 85 19.18 19.94 -21.34
CA ALA A 85 19.44 19.78 -22.78
C ALA A 85 20.73 18.98 -23.03
N SER A 86 21.80 19.23 -22.26
CA SER A 86 23.06 18.48 -22.37
C SER A 86 22.89 17.01 -21.96
N LEU A 87 22.05 16.73 -20.96
CA LEU A 87 21.74 15.35 -20.56
C LEU A 87 21.07 14.60 -21.71
N GLN A 88 20.11 15.23 -22.41
CA GLN A 88 19.45 14.64 -23.57
C GLN A 88 20.38 14.46 -24.76
N ALA A 89 21.35 15.36 -24.96
CA ALA A 89 22.38 15.22 -26.01
C ALA A 89 23.38 14.09 -25.71
N GLN A 90 23.59 13.75 -24.43
CA GLN A 90 24.48 12.67 -24.00
C GLN A 90 23.81 11.30 -24.03
N ALA A 91 22.60 11.21 -23.52
CA ALA A 91 21.78 10.00 -23.49
C ALA A 91 20.30 10.39 -23.35
N ARG A 92 19.42 9.69 -24.07
CA ARG A 92 17.98 9.93 -24.01
C ARG A 92 17.42 9.49 -22.64
N THR A 93 17.58 10.35 -21.66
CA THR A 93 17.19 10.07 -20.26
C THR A 93 15.75 10.52 -19.99
N GLU A 94 14.93 9.63 -19.48
CA GLU A 94 13.55 9.88 -19.08
C GLU A 94 13.46 10.13 -17.57
N LEU A 95 12.59 11.06 -17.13
CA LEU A 95 12.24 11.27 -15.72
C LEU A 95 10.94 10.52 -15.42
N VAL A 96 11.02 9.51 -14.58
CA VAL A 96 9.86 8.67 -14.21
C VAL A 96 9.43 9.03 -12.81
N LEU A 97 8.29 9.73 -12.70
CA LEU A 97 7.76 10.23 -11.45
C LEU A 97 6.90 9.16 -10.78
N ALA A 98 7.20 8.86 -9.53
CA ALA A 98 6.32 8.05 -8.69
C ALA A 98 5.06 8.85 -8.30
N PRO A 99 3.94 8.18 -7.98
CA PRO A 99 2.74 8.84 -7.48
C PRO A 99 3.04 9.78 -6.31
N SER A 100 2.38 10.93 -6.28
CA SER A 100 2.57 11.98 -5.27
C SER A 100 1.22 12.57 -4.86
N ASP A 101 1.09 12.98 -3.62
CA ASP A 101 -0.07 13.72 -3.12
C ASP A 101 -0.16 15.14 -3.73
N GLN A 102 0.95 15.64 -4.28
CA GLN A 102 1.06 16.96 -4.91
C GLN A 102 1.69 16.84 -6.31
N PRO A 103 1.02 16.19 -7.28
CA PRO A 103 1.63 15.84 -8.55
C PRO A 103 2.06 17.05 -9.38
N GLU A 104 1.28 18.11 -9.42
CA GLU A 104 1.60 19.32 -10.16
C GLU A 104 2.81 20.05 -9.57
N LEU A 105 2.88 20.11 -8.23
CA LEU A 105 4.02 20.69 -7.54
C LEU A 105 5.28 19.83 -7.72
N LEU A 106 5.14 18.49 -7.70
CA LEU A 106 6.26 17.59 -7.96
C LEU A 106 6.79 17.79 -9.38
N GLU A 107 5.94 17.80 -10.38
CA GLU A 107 6.34 18.02 -11.77
C GLU A 107 7.01 19.39 -11.96
N ALA A 108 6.43 20.45 -11.41
CA ALA A 108 7.02 21.79 -11.48
C ALA A 108 8.43 21.84 -10.86
N ARG A 109 8.62 21.21 -9.69
CA ARG A 109 9.93 21.15 -9.04
C ARG A 109 10.93 20.29 -9.78
N VAL A 110 10.49 19.19 -10.37
CA VAL A 110 11.32 18.32 -11.20
C VAL A 110 11.81 19.07 -12.44
N ARG A 111 10.94 19.82 -13.11
CA ARG A 111 11.31 20.67 -14.25
C ARG A 111 12.26 21.80 -13.83
N ALA A 112 11.99 22.44 -12.70
CA ALA A 112 12.89 23.47 -12.16
C ALA A 112 14.28 22.93 -11.79
N HIS A 113 14.39 21.63 -11.48
CA HIS A 113 15.65 21.00 -11.08
C HIS A 113 16.44 20.40 -12.25
N PHE A 114 15.76 19.67 -13.16
CA PHE A 114 16.38 18.96 -14.29
C PHE A 114 16.27 19.69 -15.64
N GLY A 115 15.56 20.81 -15.69
CA GLY A 115 15.20 21.52 -16.91
C GLY A 115 13.99 20.91 -17.62
N SER A 116 13.57 21.57 -18.69
CA SER A 116 12.39 21.19 -19.49
C SER A 116 12.66 20.11 -20.53
N ALA A 117 13.91 19.90 -20.92
CA ALA A 117 14.30 18.99 -22.01
C ALA A 117 14.07 17.50 -21.71
N PRO A 118 14.30 16.95 -20.51
CA PRO A 118 14.01 15.54 -20.23
C PRO A 118 12.50 15.24 -20.26
N PRO A 119 12.07 14.21 -21.01
CA PRO A 119 10.67 13.80 -21.00
C PRO A 119 10.27 13.28 -19.62
N ILE A 120 9.04 13.61 -19.21
CA ILE A 120 8.47 13.17 -17.94
C ILE A 120 7.39 12.12 -18.23
N ARG A 121 7.42 11.02 -17.45
CA ARG A 121 6.40 9.99 -17.41
C ARG A 121 6.01 9.67 -15.98
N TRP A 122 4.73 9.53 -15.72
CA TRP A 122 4.22 9.08 -14.44
C TRP A 122 4.21 7.55 -14.37
N ALA A 123 4.73 7.01 -13.30
CA ALA A 123 4.65 5.58 -13.01
C ALA A 123 3.36 5.25 -12.25
N ALA A 124 2.89 4.02 -12.40
CA ALA A 124 1.73 3.53 -11.65
C ALA A 124 2.01 3.33 -10.15
N SER A 125 3.29 3.15 -9.76
CA SER A 125 3.74 3.03 -8.37
C SER A 125 5.19 3.48 -8.24
N THR A 126 5.64 3.69 -7.00
CA THR A 126 7.06 3.94 -6.69
C THR A 126 7.95 2.81 -7.20
N ALA A 127 7.53 1.55 -7.04
CA ALA A 127 8.26 0.39 -7.53
C ALA A 127 8.44 0.41 -9.07
N HIS A 128 7.40 0.84 -9.82
CA HIS A 128 7.52 0.99 -11.27
C HIS A 128 8.49 2.09 -11.68
N ALA A 129 8.52 3.21 -10.95
CA ALA A 129 9.51 4.26 -11.20
C ALA A 129 10.94 3.75 -10.95
N ILE A 130 11.17 3.05 -9.85
CA ILE A 130 12.44 2.43 -9.49
C ILE A 130 12.86 1.37 -10.51
N ARG A 131 11.94 0.50 -10.93
CA ARG A 131 12.21 -0.52 -11.96
C ARG A 131 12.60 0.11 -13.30
N ALA A 132 11.97 1.21 -13.70
CA ALA A 132 12.35 1.94 -14.90
C ALA A 132 13.79 2.47 -14.80
N ALA A 133 14.20 2.96 -13.63
CA ALA A 133 15.58 3.39 -13.39
C ALA A 133 16.57 2.23 -13.35
N LEU A 134 16.15 1.03 -12.94
CA LEU A 134 16.98 -0.17 -12.88
C LEU A 134 17.24 -0.76 -14.27
N VAL A 135 16.24 -0.78 -15.14
CA VAL A 135 16.28 -1.48 -16.44
C VAL A 135 16.76 -0.58 -17.58
N GLY A 136 16.59 0.74 -17.47
CA GLY A 136 16.81 1.68 -18.55
C GLY A 136 17.64 2.92 -18.20
N GLU A 137 17.69 3.86 -19.13
CA GLU A 137 18.30 5.18 -18.98
C GLU A 137 17.30 6.18 -18.38
N ALA A 138 16.67 5.78 -17.26
CA ALA A 138 15.66 6.58 -16.59
C ALA A 138 16.14 7.04 -15.20
N ILE A 139 15.63 8.18 -14.78
CA ILE A 139 15.77 8.69 -13.41
C ILE A 139 14.40 8.55 -12.74
N ALA A 140 14.30 7.77 -11.68
CA ALA A 140 13.09 7.73 -10.86
C ALA A 140 13.06 8.93 -9.90
N ILE A 141 11.93 9.58 -9.82
CA ILE A 141 11.66 10.67 -8.87
C ILE A 141 10.66 10.18 -7.85
N VAL A 142 11.08 10.08 -6.60
CA VAL A 142 10.32 9.49 -5.51
C VAL A 142 10.05 10.54 -4.43
N PRO A 143 8.78 10.86 -4.10
CA PRO A 143 8.43 11.87 -3.09
C PRO A 143 8.83 11.50 -1.67
N GLU A 144 9.06 10.22 -1.39
CA GLU A 144 9.34 9.71 -0.05
C GLU A 144 10.83 9.43 0.14
N ALA A 145 11.31 9.58 1.39
CA ALA A 145 12.67 9.23 1.74
C ALA A 145 12.87 7.71 1.58
N MET A 146 13.74 7.33 0.67
CA MET A 146 14.20 5.96 0.53
C MET A 146 15.51 5.83 1.29
N ASN A 147 15.52 5.05 2.36
CA ASN A 147 16.71 4.89 3.19
C ASN A 147 17.80 4.09 2.48
N GLU A 148 17.42 3.17 1.58
CA GLU A 148 18.35 2.46 0.68
C GLU A 148 17.59 1.95 -0.57
N ILE A 149 18.32 1.77 -1.66
CA ILE A 149 17.81 1.32 -2.95
C ILE A 149 18.65 0.14 -3.39
N GLU A 150 18.01 -0.97 -3.75
CA GLU A 150 18.69 -2.20 -4.12
C GLU A 150 19.57 -2.10 -5.37
N GLY A 151 20.64 -2.87 -5.40
CA GLY A 151 21.49 -3.09 -6.56
C GLY A 151 22.38 -1.90 -6.93
N GLU A 152 22.44 -1.60 -8.23
CA GLU A 152 23.27 -0.53 -8.79
C GLU A 152 22.65 0.86 -8.72
N LEU A 153 21.41 0.96 -8.21
CA LEU A 153 20.73 2.25 -8.04
C LEU A 153 21.24 2.99 -6.81
N ARG A 154 21.18 4.31 -6.89
CA ARG A 154 21.55 5.22 -5.78
C ARG A 154 20.60 6.43 -5.75
N VAL A 155 20.28 6.92 -4.56
CA VAL A 155 19.81 8.30 -4.41
C VAL A 155 21.01 9.20 -4.71
N PHE A 156 20.93 9.93 -5.78
CA PHE A 156 22.03 10.77 -6.21
C PHE A 156 21.76 12.26 -6.06
N ASP A 157 20.49 12.63 -5.90
CA ASP A 157 20.09 14.02 -5.69
C ASP A 157 18.81 14.11 -4.86
N VAL A 158 18.59 15.27 -4.22
CA VAL A 158 17.45 15.56 -3.37
C VAL A 158 16.81 16.89 -3.80
N LEU A 159 15.55 16.82 -4.21
CA LEU A 159 14.75 18.00 -4.49
C LEU A 159 14.21 18.54 -3.16
N THR A 160 14.48 19.81 -2.88
CA THR A 160 14.05 20.46 -1.62
C THR A 160 12.81 21.32 -1.82
N GLY A 161 11.98 21.39 -0.78
CA GLY A 161 10.85 22.30 -0.68
C GLY A 161 11.29 23.77 -0.47
N GLU A 162 10.35 24.70 -0.44
CA GLU A 162 10.61 26.11 -0.12
C GLU A 162 11.08 26.29 1.32
N ASP A 163 10.69 25.38 2.19
CA ASP A 163 11.11 25.31 3.60
C ASP A 163 12.51 24.69 3.78
N GLY A 164 13.19 24.35 2.67
CA GLY A 164 14.52 23.72 2.69
C GLY A 164 14.51 22.23 3.07
N ARG A 165 13.34 21.61 3.28
CA ARG A 165 13.23 20.18 3.60
C ARG A 165 13.24 19.33 2.33
N PRO A 166 13.67 18.06 2.40
CA PRO A 166 13.53 17.12 1.30
C PRO A 166 12.07 17.02 0.86
N PHE A 167 11.84 17.18 -0.44
CA PHE A 167 10.53 17.08 -1.07
C PHE A 167 10.40 15.84 -1.97
N ALA A 168 11.48 15.49 -2.68
CA ALA A 168 11.57 14.29 -3.48
C ALA A 168 13.04 13.87 -3.67
N TYR A 169 13.25 12.63 -4.05
CA TYR A 169 14.56 12.02 -4.22
C TYR A 169 14.73 11.55 -5.66
N ALA A 170 15.88 11.86 -6.25
CA ALA A 170 16.25 11.38 -7.58
C ALA A 170 17.12 10.13 -7.46
N VAL A 171 16.65 9.07 -8.09
CA VAL A 171 17.19 7.71 -8.02
C VAL A 171 17.60 7.23 -9.39
N GLY A 172 18.81 6.68 -9.50
CA GLY A 172 19.29 6.16 -10.77
C GLY A 172 20.60 5.41 -10.65
N ARG A 173 21.05 4.84 -11.76
CA ARG A 173 22.37 4.18 -11.90
C ARG A 173 23.48 5.21 -12.04
N VAL A 174 24.01 5.68 -10.94
CA VAL A 174 25.11 6.65 -10.92
C VAL A 174 26.35 6.06 -10.25
N ALA A 175 27.53 6.53 -10.63
CA ALA A 175 28.76 6.11 -9.96
C ALA A 175 28.76 6.61 -8.49
N VAL A 176 29.31 5.81 -7.58
CA VAL A 176 29.37 6.13 -6.13
C VAL A 176 30.02 7.50 -5.88
N ALA A 177 31.00 7.88 -6.69
CA ALA A 177 31.66 9.19 -6.59
C ALA A 177 30.72 10.38 -6.88
N ASP A 178 29.62 10.16 -7.58
CA ASP A 178 28.68 11.20 -8.02
C ASP A 178 27.45 11.33 -7.13
N THR A 179 27.30 10.49 -6.10
CA THR A 179 26.20 10.63 -5.12
C THR A 179 26.43 11.86 -4.26
N VAL A 180 25.39 12.62 -4.00
CA VAL A 180 25.41 13.65 -2.97
C VAL A 180 25.49 12.91 -1.64
N ALA A 181 26.64 13.00 -0.96
CA ALA A 181 26.75 12.50 0.40
C ALA A 181 25.77 13.32 1.26
N GLY A 182 24.57 12.81 1.44
CA GLY A 182 23.67 13.31 2.47
C GLY A 182 24.43 13.23 3.80
N LYS A 183 24.36 14.27 4.61
CA LYS A 183 24.72 14.13 6.03
C LYS A 183 23.98 12.89 6.50
N GLU A 184 24.72 11.88 6.96
CA GLU A 184 24.14 10.71 7.60
C GLU A 184 23.01 11.19 8.51
N ALA A 185 21.77 10.81 8.18
CA ALA A 185 20.72 10.87 9.19
C ALA A 185 21.28 10.09 10.39
N PRO A 186 21.17 10.61 11.61
CA PRO A 186 21.72 9.91 12.77
C PRO A 186 21.18 8.49 12.73
N LYS A 187 22.07 7.52 12.55
CA LYS A 187 21.71 6.10 12.64
C LYS A 187 20.93 5.95 13.92
N PRO A 188 19.67 5.46 13.89
CA PRO A 188 19.01 5.11 15.12
C PRO A 188 19.95 4.12 15.81
N LYS A 189 20.35 4.44 17.04
CA LYS A 189 21.13 3.51 17.85
C LYS A 189 20.36 2.20 17.84
N PRO A 190 21.00 1.05 17.54
CA PRO A 190 20.33 -0.23 17.59
C PRO A 190 19.77 -0.38 19.01
N THR A 191 18.46 -0.27 19.13
CA THR A 191 17.77 -0.66 20.36
C THR A 191 17.96 -2.17 20.49
N LYS A 192 18.54 -2.61 21.60
CA LYS A 192 18.74 -4.01 21.99
C LYS A 192 17.40 -4.77 22.08
N ALA A 193 16.71 -5.00 20.99
CA ALA A 193 15.42 -5.66 21.00
C ALA A 193 15.18 -6.62 19.83
N SER A 194 16.19 -7.15 19.17
CA SER A 194 15.95 -8.15 18.14
C SER A 194 17.01 -9.24 17.98
N THR A 195 17.92 -9.43 18.92
CA THR A 195 18.94 -10.49 18.81
C THR A 195 18.40 -11.92 18.93
N GLU A 196 17.10 -12.11 19.15
CA GLU A 196 16.47 -13.41 19.32
C GLU A 196 15.35 -13.74 18.32
N TRP A 197 14.94 -12.82 17.42
CA TRP A 197 13.89 -13.11 16.45
C TRP A 197 14.48 -13.54 15.10
N SER A 198 13.93 -14.62 14.56
CA SER A 198 14.15 -15.04 13.18
C SER A 198 12.81 -15.42 12.54
N PRO A 199 12.71 -15.54 11.21
CA PRO A 199 11.49 -16.02 10.55
C PRO A 199 11.00 -17.38 11.09
N GLU A 200 11.87 -18.18 11.68
CA GLU A 200 11.59 -19.50 12.25
C GLU A 200 11.22 -19.48 13.75
N SER A 201 11.41 -18.36 14.45
CA SER A 201 11.28 -18.29 15.93
C SER A 201 9.88 -18.68 16.42
N TRP A 202 8.85 -18.50 15.60
CA TRP A 202 7.49 -18.93 15.88
C TRP A 202 7.35 -20.46 16.08
N ARG A 203 8.24 -21.27 15.47
CA ARG A 203 8.21 -22.75 15.59
C ARG A 203 8.45 -23.26 17.01
N ALA A 204 9.10 -22.43 17.82
CA ALA A 204 9.32 -22.73 19.26
C ALA A 204 8.15 -22.28 20.15
N LYS A 205 7.09 -21.69 19.57
CA LYS A 205 5.93 -21.19 20.31
C LYS A 205 4.68 -22.03 20.07
N PRO A 206 3.74 -22.08 21.01
CA PRO A 206 2.46 -22.76 20.82
C PRO A 206 1.70 -22.17 19.63
N ALA A 207 1.42 -22.99 18.62
CA ALA A 207 0.60 -22.58 17.49
C ALA A 207 -0.86 -23.02 17.73
N GLN A 208 -1.78 -22.06 17.69
CA GLN A 208 -3.20 -22.36 17.64
C GLN A 208 -3.62 -22.58 16.19
N GLN A 209 -4.62 -23.44 15.98
CA GLN A 209 -5.13 -23.72 14.63
C GLN A 209 -4.07 -24.24 13.62
N PRO A 210 -3.06 -25.06 14.01
CA PRO A 210 -2.08 -25.57 13.05
C PRO A 210 -2.74 -26.48 12.03
N ALA A 211 -2.26 -26.46 10.77
CA ALA A 211 -2.58 -27.50 9.81
C ALA A 211 -1.68 -28.72 10.06
N GLU A 212 -2.27 -29.82 10.52
CA GLU A 212 -1.53 -31.05 10.82
C GLU A 212 -1.33 -31.85 9.53
N TYR A 213 -0.23 -31.60 8.85
CA TYR A 213 0.13 -32.33 7.62
C TYR A 213 0.70 -33.72 7.96
N PRO A 214 0.13 -34.82 7.39
CA PRO A 214 0.57 -36.19 7.71
C PRO A 214 2.02 -36.49 7.28
N ASP A 215 2.51 -35.85 6.21
CA ASP A 215 3.87 -36.00 5.68
C ASP A 215 4.69 -34.73 5.91
N ALA A 216 5.47 -34.70 7.00
CA ALA A 216 6.37 -33.60 7.32
C ALA A 216 7.47 -33.41 6.25
N GLY A 217 7.89 -34.49 5.57
CA GLY A 217 8.88 -34.40 4.50
C GLY A 217 8.29 -33.72 3.25
N ALA A 218 7.02 -33.99 2.92
CA ALA A 218 6.31 -33.29 1.86
C ALA A 218 6.15 -31.79 2.18
N LEU A 219 5.77 -31.47 3.42
CA LEU A 219 5.69 -30.08 3.87
C LEU A 219 7.04 -29.36 3.72
N ALA A 220 8.12 -29.94 4.21
CA ALA A 220 9.45 -29.34 4.10
C ALA A 220 9.92 -29.14 2.64
N ARG A 221 9.51 -30.00 1.70
CA ARG A 221 9.77 -29.83 0.27
C ARG A 221 8.97 -28.64 -0.30
N VAL A 222 7.70 -28.48 0.12
CA VAL A 222 6.85 -27.37 -0.29
C VAL A 222 7.37 -26.06 0.25
N GLU A 223 7.73 -25.98 1.54
CA GLU A 223 8.33 -24.80 2.15
C GLU A 223 9.58 -24.34 1.39
N ARG A 224 10.51 -25.26 1.09
CA ARG A 224 11.71 -24.92 0.30
C ARG A 224 11.38 -24.41 -1.11
N ARG A 225 10.36 -24.96 -1.76
CA ARG A 225 9.93 -24.50 -3.08
C ARG A 225 9.34 -23.08 -3.03
N LEU A 226 8.52 -22.79 -2.04
CA LEU A 226 7.97 -21.45 -1.80
C LEU A 226 9.07 -20.45 -1.43
N ALA A 227 10.05 -20.85 -0.61
CA ALA A 227 11.18 -20.00 -0.26
C ALA A 227 12.03 -19.60 -1.47
N GLY A 228 12.10 -20.47 -2.50
CA GLY A 228 12.76 -20.18 -3.76
C GLY A 228 11.87 -19.52 -4.83
N SER A 229 10.61 -19.23 -4.54
CA SER A 229 9.73 -18.53 -5.48
C SER A 229 9.92 -17.00 -5.42
N GLU A 230 9.41 -16.31 -6.43
CA GLU A 230 9.34 -14.86 -6.42
C GLU A 230 8.40 -14.34 -5.32
N SER A 231 8.64 -13.12 -4.87
CA SER A 231 7.73 -12.41 -3.96
C SER A 231 6.37 -12.18 -4.62
N LEU A 232 5.29 -12.36 -3.88
CA LEU A 232 3.95 -12.05 -4.39
C LEU A 232 3.71 -10.54 -4.44
N VAL A 233 4.21 -9.81 -3.45
CA VAL A 233 4.13 -8.34 -3.40
C VAL A 233 5.51 -7.74 -3.22
N GLU A 234 5.73 -6.57 -3.79
CA GLU A 234 6.98 -5.84 -3.65
C GLU A 234 7.09 -5.19 -2.26
N ILE A 235 8.29 -5.21 -1.68
CA ILE A 235 8.55 -4.58 -0.37
C ILE A 235 8.27 -3.07 -0.43
N ALA A 236 8.58 -2.42 -1.54
CA ALA A 236 8.28 -1.01 -1.75
C ALA A 236 6.78 -0.69 -1.63
N ASP A 237 5.90 -1.58 -2.15
CA ASP A 237 4.45 -1.40 -2.04
C ASP A 237 3.95 -1.62 -0.61
N ILE A 238 4.60 -2.52 0.16
CA ILE A 238 4.32 -2.67 1.60
C ILE A 238 4.70 -1.39 2.37
N ILE A 239 5.85 -0.79 2.06
CA ILE A 239 6.29 0.47 2.67
C ILE A 239 5.33 1.60 2.29
N HIS A 240 4.88 1.66 1.03
CA HIS A 240 3.89 2.62 0.57
C HIS A 240 2.57 2.47 1.34
N LEU A 241 2.07 1.23 1.51
CA LEU A 241 0.90 0.99 2.36
C LEU A 241 1.11 1.49 3.78
N ARG A 242 2.28 1.24 4.40
CA ARG A 242 2.58 1.75 5.76
C ARG A 242 2.49 3.27 5.84
N ALA A 243 3.02 3.98 4.84
CA ALA A 243 2.93 5.44 4.78
C ALA A 243 1.48 5.92 4.63
N ALA A 244 0.68 5.27 3.77
CA ALA A 244 -0.74 5.56 3.66
C ALA A 244 -1.50 5.31 4.97
N LEU A 245 -1.22 4.20 5.65
CA LEU A 245 -1.81 3.89 6.95
C LEU A 245 -1.36 4.86 8.05
N ALA A 246 -0.14 5.39 7.99
CA ALA A 246 0.30 6.44 8.92
C ALA A 246 -0.54 7.72 8.78
N ARG A 247 -0.95 8.10 7.56
CA ARG A 247 -1.89 9.21 7.37
C ARG A 247 -3.26 8.91 7.96
N VAL A 248 -3.76 7.67 7.82
CA VAL A 248 -5.01 7.25 8.47
C VAL A 248 -4.90 7.35 9.99
N ALA A 249 -3.79 6.90 10.59
CA ALA A 249 -3.56 7.02 12.03
C ALA A 249 -3.60 8.47 12.52
N ASN A 250 -3.20 9.42 11.67
CA ASN A 250 -3.26 10.86 11.93
C ASN A 250 -4.63 11.50 11.61
N GLY A 251 -5.65 10.70 11.29
CA GLY A 251 -7.00 11.18 10.99
C GLY A 251 -7.17 11.79 9.59
N GLN A 252 -6.22 11.56 8.67
CA GLN A 252 -6.19 12.13 7.33
C GLN A 252 -6.70 11.17 6.25
N GLY A 253 -7.28 10.04 6.62
CA GLY A 253 -7.80 9.06 5.67
C GLY A 253 -8.66 7.99 6.31
N PHE A 254 -9.11 7.03 5.48
CA PHE A 254 -9.98 5.94 5.89
C PHE A 254 -9.63 4.65 5.14
N ILE A 255 -9.72 3.49 5.79
CA ILE A 255 -9.47 2.18 5.18
C ILE A 255 -10.79 1.57 4.73
N VAL A 256 -10.90 1.20 3.46
CA VAL A 256 -11.90 0.28 2.97
C VAL A 256 -11.25 -1.08 2.74
N GLN A 257 -11.49 -2.03 3.66
CA GLN A 257 -10.97 -3.39 3.54
C GLN A 257 -12.12 -4.35 3.27
N GLY A 258 -12.03 -5.13 2.19
CA GLY A 258 -13.10 -6.06 1.86
C GLY A 258 -12.71 -7.14 0.85
N GLY A 259 -13.49 -8.21 0.80
CA GLY A 259 -13.34 -9.33 -0.11
C GLY A 259 -13.84 -10.64 0.48
N ASP A 260 -13.43 -11.76 -0.09
CA ASP A 260 -13.94 -13.07 0.28
C ASP A 260 -13.71 -13.44 1.76
N CYS A 261 -14.62 -14.23 2.29
CA CYS A 261 -14.46 -14.89 3.59
C CYS A 261 -13.29 -15.89 3.55
N ALA A 262 -13.27 -16.76 2.54
CA ALA A 262 -12.15 -17.59 2.16
C ALA A 262 -12.19 -17.77 0.63
N GLU A 263 -11.04 -17.60 0.00
CA GLU A 263 -10.89 -17.84 -1.44
C GLU A 263 -11.00 -19.33 -1.74
N SER A 264 -11.64 -19.69 -2.86
CA SER A 264 -11.79 -21.06 -3.34
C SER A 264 -11.03 -21.26 -4.64
N PHE A 265 -10.29 -22.36 -4.73
CA PHE A 265 -9.60 -22.75 -5.96
C PHE A 265 -10.55 -22.95 -7.14
N ALA A 266 -11.75 -23.48 -6.85
CA ALA A 266 -12.76 -23.75 -7.88
C ALA A 266 -13.44 -22.47 -8.40
N GLU A 267 -13.50 -21.41 -7.59
CA GLU A 267 -14.12 -20.13 -7.96
C GLU A 267 -13.13 -19.15 -8.60
N PHE A 268 -11.85 -19.52 -8.67
CA PHE A 268 -10.81 -18.64 -9.19
C PHE A 268 -11.01 -18.37 -10.68
N ASN A 269 -11.25 -17.12 -11.03
CA ASN A 269 -11.31 -16.64 -12.40
C ASN A 269 -11.09 -15.12 -12.47
N ALA A 270 -10.70 -14.63 -13.64
CA ALA A 270 -10.40 -13.21 -13.85
C ALA A 270 -11.60 -12.28 -13.63
N ASP A 271 -12.83 -12.74 -13.98
CA ASP A 271 -14.04 -11.93 -13.78
C ASP A 271 -14.35 -11.73 -12.30
N LYS A 272 -14.15 -12.75 -11.46
CA LYS A 272 -14.32 -12.63 -10.01
C LYS A 272 -13.34 -11.61 -9.41
N VAL A 273 -12.09 -11.63 -9.84
CA VAL A 273 -11.10 -10.64 -9.41
C VAL A 273 -11.52 -9.23 -9.86
N ARG A 274 -11.95 -9.09 -11.11
CA ARG A 274 -12.39 -7.81 -11.68
C ARG A 274 -13.60 -7.21 -10.96
N VAL A 275 -14.63 -8.01 -10.68
CA VAL A 275 -15.83 -7.48 -9.99
C VAL A 275 -15.53 -7.11 -8.54
N THR A 276 -14.63 -7.84 -7.86
CA THR A 276 -14.18 -7.49 -6.51
C THR A 276 -13.36 -6.19 -6.52
N TYR A 277 -12.46 -6.04 -7.49
CA TYR A 277 -11.69 -4.82 -7.71
C TYR A 277 -12.62 -3.60 -7.94
N ASN A 278 -13.58 -3.72 -8.86
CA ASN A 278 -14.51 -2.64 -9.18
C ASN A 278 -15.40 -2.28 -7.99
N LEU A 279 -15.85 -3.27 -7.21
CA LEU A 279 -16.65 -3.03 -6.01
C LEU A 279 -15.87 -2.18 -4.99
N LEU A 280 -14.61 -2.55 -4.70
CA LEU A 280 -13.76 -1.78 -3.80
C LEU A 280 -13.49 -0.35 -4.30
N LEU A 281 -13.27 -0.18 -5.62
CA LEU A 281 -13.12 1.15 -6.22
C LEU A 281 -14.35 2.03 -6.01
N ARG A 282 -15.53 1.50 -6.28
CA ARG A 282 -16.81 2.23 -6.11
C ARG A 282 -17.04 2.60 -4.65
N MET A 283 -16.83 1.66 -3.73
CA MET A 283 -16.93 1.94 -2.30
C MET A 283 -15.94 3.05 -1.89
N GLY A 284 -14.68 2.94 -2.30
CA GLY A 284 -13.66 3.94 -1.98
C GLY A 284 -13.98 5.33 -2.54
N ALA A 285 -14.51 5.40 -3.77
CA ALA A 285 -14.95 6.67 -4.37
C ALA A 285 -16.09 7.32 -3.57
N MET A 286 -17.09 6.54 -3.13
CA MET A 286 -18.19 7.02 -2.25
C MET A 286 -17.65 7.57 -0.93
N LEU A 287 -16.75 6.84 -0.28
CA LEU A 287 -16.16 7.24 1.00
C LEU A 287 -15.29 8.49 0.85
N ARG A 288 -14.53 8.59 -0.23
CA ARG A 288 -13.71 9.77 -0.54
C ARG A 288 -14.58 11.00 -0.78
N ALA A 289 -15.65 10.88 -1.57
CA ALA A 289 -16.59 11.96 -1.83
C ALA A 289 -17.20 12.52 -0.53
N ALA A 290 -17.49 11.64 0.43
CA ALA A 290 -18.11 12.00 1.69
C ALA A 290 -17.13 12.57 2.72
N SER A 291 -15.90 12.04 2.78
CA SER A 291 -14.91 12.44 3.78
C SER A 291 -14.02 13.60 3.36
N GLY A 292 -13.85 13.82 2.04
CA GLY A 292 -12.82 14.71 1.49
C GLY A 292 -11.37 14.25 1.74
N GLY A 293 -11.19 13.11 2.41
CA GLY A 293 -9.87 12.56 2.78
C GLY A 293 -9.43 11.40 1.88
N ASP A 294 -8.21 10.94 2.10
CA ASP A 294 -7.67 9.78 1.38
C ASP A 294 -8.38 8.48 1.77
N VAL A 295 -8.56 7.57 0.81
CA VAL A 295 -9.09 6.22 1.05
C VAL A 295 -8.05 5.17 0.66
N VAL A 296 -7.70 4.31 1.61
CA VAL A 296 -6.80 3.17 1.41
C VAL A 296 -7.64 1.95 1.03
N HIS A 297 -7.44 1.46 -0.20
CA HIS A 297 -8.13 0.27 -0.71
C HIS A 297 -7.33 -0.98 -0.36
N LEU A 298 -7.91 -1.84 0.48
CA LEU A 298 -7.26 -3.05 1.00
C LEU A 298 -8.12 -4.28 0.70
N ALA A 299 -7.75 -5.03 -0.32
CA ALA A 299 -8.50 -6.21 -0.74
C ALA A 299 -8.17 -7.44 0.14
N ARG A 300 -9.19 -8.15 0.60
CA ARG A 300 -9.07 -9.48 1.22
C ARG A 300 -9.00 -10.52 0.12
N ILE A 301 -7.85 -10.65 -0.52
CA ILE A 301 -7.63 -11.48 -1.70
C ILE A 301 -6.15 -11.84 -1.85
N ALA A 302 -5.86 -12.83 -2.66
CA ALA A 302 -4.51 -13.30 -2.97
C ALA A 302 -3.75 -13.89 -1.77
N GLY A 303 -4.46 -14.60 -0.90
CA GLY A 303 -3.87 -15.24 0.29
C GLY A 303 -4.89 -15.73 1.31
N GLN A 304 -6.16 -15.36 1.17
CA GLN A 304 -7.21 -15.77 2.11
C GLN A 304 -7.75 -17.17 1.80
N PHE A 305 -6.86 -18.15 1.58
CA PHE A 305 -7.21 -19.55 1.23
C PHE A 305 -7.35 -20.47 2.45
N ALA A 306 -7.23 -19.93 3.66
CA ALA A 306 -7.37 -20.70 4.90
C ALA A 306 -8.24 -19.95 5.91
N LYS A 307 -8.90 -20.70 6.78
CA LYS A 307 -9.78 -20.15 7.81
C LYS A 307 -9.68 -20.93 9.13
N PRO A 308 -9.62 -20.23 10.29
CA PRO A 308 -9.69 -20.90 11.58
C PRO A 308 -11.09 -21.46 11.83
N ARG A 309 -11.18 -22.62 12.45
CA ARG A 309 -12.44 -23.30 12.76
C ARG A 309 -12.65 -23.38 14.27
N SER A 310 -13.89 -23.26 14.70
CA SER A 310 -14.27 -23.42 16.12
C SER A 310 -14.20 -24.88 16.58
N SER A 311 -14.35 -25.83 15.63
CA SER A 311 -14.14 -27.26 15.88
C SER A 311 -13.19 -27.83 14.84
N GLY A 312 -12.27 -28.70 15.24
CA GLY A 312 -11.40 -29.46 14.33
C GLY A 312 -12.12 -30.54 13.54
N MET A 313 -13.33 -30.91 13.97
CA MET A 313 -14.16 -31.96 13.35
C MET A 313 -15.55 -31.41 13.02
N GLU A 314 -16.18 -31.95 11.98
CA GLU A 314 -17.58 -31.68 11.63
C GLU A 314 -18.33 -33.00 11.36
N THR A 315 -19.61 -33.02 11.69
CA THR A 315 -20.46 -34.21 11.54
C THR A 315 -21.61 -33.93 10.59
N ILE A 316 -21.71 -34.68 9.51
CA ILE A 316 -22.80 -34.60 8.54
C ILE A 316 -23.36 -36.01 8.33
N GLY A 317 -24.69 -36.17 8.48
CA GLY A 317 -25.35 -37.47 8.27
C GLY A 317 -24.84 -38.62 9.15
N GLY A 318 -24.34 -38.31 10.37
CA GLY A 318 -23.77 -39.28 11.30
C GLY A 318 -22.32 -39.69 11.02
N VAL A 319 -21.70 -39.15 9.97
CA VAL A 319 -20.27 -39.35 9.68
C VAL A 319 -19.51 -38.13 10.22
N THR A 320 -18.39 -38.37 10.94
CA THR A 320 -17.54 -37.33 11.51
C THR A 320 -16.19 -37.31 10.80
N LEU A 321 -15.84 -36.17 10.19
CA LEU A 321 -14.59 -35.96 9.46
C LEU A 321 -13.90 -34.66 9.94
N PRO A 322 -12.59 -34.48 9.64
CA PRO A 322 -11.94 -33.22 9.86
C PRO A 322 -12.67 -32.05 9.17
N SER A 323 -12.78 -30.92 9.84
CA SER A 323 -13.43 -29.74 9.29
C SER A 323 -12.71 -29.25 8.03
N TYR A 324 -13.46 -28.72 7.06
CA TYR A 324 -12.88 -27.94 5.96
C TYR A 324 -12.24 -26.68 6.51
N ARG A 325 -10.95 -26.47 6.23
CA ARG A 325 -10.13 -25.38 6.77
C ARG A 325 -9.65 -24.38 5.72
N GLY A 326 -10.21 -24.47 4.52
CA GLY A 326 -9.84 -23.67 3.36
C GLY A 326 -8.97 -24.45 2.38
N ASP A 327 -9.02 -24.02 1.13
CA ASP A 327 -8.42 -24.75 0.02
C ASP A 327 -6.90 -24.89 0.10
N ALA A 328 -6.20 -23.99 0.81
CA ALA A 328 -4.77 -24.16 1.07
C ALA A 328 -4.44 -25.30 2.06
N VAL A 329 -5.43 -25.82 2.79
CA VAL A 329 -5.23 -26.90 3.78
C VAL A 329 -5.78 -28.23 3.27
N ASN A 330 -7.09 -28.29 2.96
CA ASN A 330 -7.79 -29.51 2.57
C ASN A 330 -8.95 -29.22 1.60
N GLY A 331 -9.56 -30.26 1.03
CA GLY A 331 -10.64 -30.10 0.07
C GLY A 331 -12.02 -29.87 0.69
N PRO A 332 -12.94 -29.16 -0.01
CA PRO A 332 -14.29 -28.89 0.50
C PRO A 332 -15.23 -30.12 0.50
N ALA A 333 -14.96 -31.12 -0.34
CA ALA A 333 -15.79 -32.33 -0.38
C ALA A 333 -15.78 -33.05 0.96
N PHE A 334 -16.97 -33.54 1.41
CA PHE A 334 -17.10 -34.25 2.66
C PHE A 334 -16.76 -35.74 2.47
N THR A 335 -15.47 -36.01 2.23
CA THR A 335 -14.90 -37.37 2.09
C THR A 335 -13.60 -37.47 2.89
N GLU A 336 -13.24 -38.65 3.36
CA GLU A 336 -12.01 -38.88 4.13
C GLU A 336 -10.77 -38.35 3.38
N THR A 337 -10.66 -38.70 2.09
CA THR A 337 -9.50 -38.30 1.27
C THR A 337 -9.40 -36.79 1.05
N ALA A 338 -10.54 -36.11 0.81
CA ALA A 338 -10.56 -34.66 0.58
C ALA A 338 -10.23 -33.86 1.86
N ARG A 339 -10.54 -34.41 3.05
CA ARG A 339 -10.36 -33.75 4.33
C ARG A 339 -8.98 -33.94 4.96
N VAL A 340 -8.12 -34.76 4.38
CA VAL A 340 -6.72 -34.87 4.80
C VAL A 340 -5.97 -33.63 4.35
N PRO A 341 -5.24 -32.94 5.26
CA PRO A 341 -4.39 -31.80 4.87
C PRO A 341 -3.27 -32.21 3.90
N ASP A 342 -3.14 -31.49 2.79
CA ASP A 342 -2.11 -31.74 1.77
C ASP A 342 -1.25 -30.47 1.58
N PRO A 343 0.07 -30.50 1.90
CA PRO A 343 0.94 -29.33 1.76
C PRO A 343 1.12 -28.87 0.32
N LYS A 344 0.87 -29.71 -0.69
CA LYS A 344 0.92 -29.28 -2.11
C LYS A 344 -0.10 -28.20 -2.44
N ARG A 345 -1.19 -28.13 -1.69
CA ARG A 345 -2.21 -27.09 -1.86
C ARG A 345 -1.67 -25.67 -1.57
N LEU A 346 -0.62 -25.56 -0.76
CA LEU A 346 0.08 -24.27 -0.56
C LEU A 346 0.73 -23.74 -1.86
N LEU A 347 1.21 -24.65 -2.74
CA LEU A 347 1.77 -24.25 -4.04
C LEU A 347 0.67 -23.76 -4.98
N GLU A 348 -0.51 -24.39 -4.96
CA GLU A 348 -1.64 -23.94 -5.75
C GLU A 348 -2.19 -22.59 -5.24
N ALA A 349 -2.27 -22.41 -3.92
CA ALA A 349 -2.63 -21.12 -3.31
C ALA A 349 -1.65 -20.02 -3.76
N HIS A 350 -0.34 -20.28 -3.74
CA HIS A 350 0.67 -19.35 -4.20
C HIS A 350 0.52 -18.99 -5.68
N ARG A 351 0.31 -20.00 -6.55
CA ARG A 351 0.09 -19.80 -7.99
C ARG A 351 -1.15 -18.93 -8.26
N GLN A 352 -2.27 -19.20 -7.58
CA GLN A 352 -3.49 -18.40 -7.75
C GLN A 352 -3.32 -16.99 -7.18
N ALA A 353 -2.64 -16.85 -6.05
CA ALA A 353 -2.33 -15.55 -5.48
C ALA A 353 -1.49 -14.69 -6.44
N GLN A 354 -0.47 -15.28 -7.07
CA GLN A 354 0.36 -14.60 -8.07
C GLN A 354 -0.48 -14.08 -9.24
N VAL A 355 -1.30 -14.94 -9.87
CA VAL A 355 -2.17 -14.53 -10.99
C VAL A 355 -3.19 -13.47 -10.54
N THR A 356 -3.72 -13.58 -9.33
CA THR A 356 -4.64 -12.57 -8.77
C THR A 356 -3.97 -11.20 -8.66
N ILE A 357 -2.73 -11.15 -8.16
CA ILE A 357 -1.98 -9.89 -8.02
C ILE A 357 -1.66 -9.29 -9.38
N GLU A 358 -1.23 -10.11 -10.35
CA GLU A 358 -1.00 -9.68 -11.73
C GLU A 358 -2.28 -9.10 -12.36
N LEU A 359 -3.44 -9.73 -12.14
CA LEU A 359 -4.73 -9.22 -12.59
C LEU A 359 -5.10 -7.89 -11.92
N LEU A 360 -4.91 -7.77 -10.60
CA LEU A 360 -5.17 -6.52 -9.88
C LEU A 360 -4.30 -5.38 -10.40
N GLN A 361 -3.02 -5.62 -10.68
CA GLN A 361 -2.12 -4.65 -11.28
C GLN A 361 -2.56 -4.26 -12.70
N ALA A 362 -2.97 -5.24 -13.51
CA ALA A 362 -3.49 -4.99 -14.86
C ALA A 362 -4.78 -4.17 -14.82
N TYR A 363 -5.70 -4.48 -13.90
CA TYR A 363 -6.94 -3.72 -13.73
C TYR A 363 -6.68 -2.31 -13.19
N ALA A 364 -5.74 -2.12 -12.28
CA ALA A 364 -5.34 -0.80 -11.82
C ALA A 364 -4.81 0.07 -12.96
N ALA A 365 -3.98 -0.51 -13.83
CA ALA A 365 -3.46 0.19 -15.01
C ALA A 365 -4.57 0.50 -16.04
N ALA A 366 -5.50 -0.44 -16.28
CA ALA A 366 -6.60 -0.27 -17.24
C ALA A 366 -7.70 0.66 -16.71
N SER A 367 -8.05 0.55 -15.41
CA SER A 367 -9.13 1.33 -14.78
C SER A 367 -8.78 2.81 -14.62
N TYR A 368 -7.53 3.20 -14.82
CA TYR A 368 -7.15 4.60 -14.90
C TYR A 368 -7.96 5.37 -15.96
N ALA A 369 -8.36 4.70 -17.04
CA ALA A 369 -9.24 5.28 -18.06
C ALA A 369 -10.71 5.40 -17.61
N ASP A 370 -11.19 4.51 -16.72
CA ASP A 370 -12.59 4.44 -16.29
C ASP A 370 -12.87 5.20 -14.98
N LEU A 371 -11.85 5.51 -14.18
CA LEU A 371 -11.96 6.28 -12.94
C LEU A 371 -12.74 7.59 -13.08
N PRO A 372 -12.59 8.39 -14.17
CA PRO A 372 -13.40 9.60 -14.39
C PRO A 372 -14.90 9.31 -14.40
N THR A 373 -15.32 8.15 -14.88
CA THR A 373 -16.74 7.75 -14.89
C THR A 373 -17.21 7.40 -13.48
N VAL A 374 -16.45 6.59 -12.74
CA VAL A 374 -16.74 6.23 -11.35
C VAL A 374 -16.79 7.49 -10.46
N HIS A 375 -15.84 8.40 -10.62
CA HIS A 375 -15.80 9.65 -9.85
C HIS A 375 -17.02 10.54 -10.15
N ARG A 376 -17.43 10.66 -11.41
CA ARG A 376 -18.64 11.41 -11.79
C ARG A 376 -19.92 10.82 -11.22
N GLU A 377 -20.05 9.49 -11.18
CA GLU A 377 -21.19 8.79 -10.58
C GLU A 377 -21.38 9.14 -9.10
N VAL A 378 -20.29 9.42 -8.39
CA VAL A 378 -20.31 9.80 -6.97
C VAL A 378 -20.10 11.31 -6.74
N GLY A 379 -20.12 12.13 -7.80
CA GLY A 379 -20.04 13.60 -7.70
C GLY A 379 -18.63 14.16 -7.46
N LEU A 380 -17.58 13.38 -7.70
CA LEU A 380 -16.20 13.84 -7.62
C LEU A 380 -15.74 14.45 -8.94
N ASN A 381 -15.29 15.71 -8.91
CA ASN A 381 -14.70 16.45 -10.05
C ASN A 381 -13.17 16.53 -9.96
N GLU A 382 -12.52 15.58 -9.31
CA GLU A 382 -11.07 15.60 -9.16
C GLU A 382 -10.34 14.97 -10.36
N PRO A 383 -9.08 15.40 -10.64
CA PRO A 383 -8.24 14.72 -11.60
C PRO A 383 -8.04 13.26 -11.20
N THR A 384 -8.15 12.39 -12.15
CA THR A 384 -8.02 10.93 -11.98
C THR A 384 -6.60 10.58 -11.56
N ARG A 385 -6.47 9.97 -10.39
CA ARG A 385 -5.21 9.40 -9.91
C ARG A 385 -5.29 7.88 -9.97
N PRO A 386 -4.19 7.17 -10.28
CA PRO A 386 -4.15 5.73 -10.12
C PRO A 386 -4.51 5.37 -8.67
N VAL A 387 -5.44 4.44 -8.51
CA VAL A 387 -5.80 3.91 -7.20
C VAL A 387 -4.94 2.70 -6.91
N SER A 388 -4.09 2.77 -5.88
CA SER A 388 -3.34 1.61 -5.40
C SER A 388 -4.29 0.64 -4.71
N MET A 389 -4.30 -0.62 -5.17
CA MET A 389 -5.06 -1.71 -4.54
C MET A 389 -4.09 -2.63 -3.83
N PHE A 390 -4.11 -2.61 -2.50
CA PHE A 390 -3.27 -3.47 -1.68
C PHE A 390 -3.98 -4.76 -1.33
N THR A 391 -3.23 -5.84 -1.10
CA THR A 391 -3.77 -7.14 -0.70
C THR A 391 -3.56 -7.41 0.78
N SER A 392 -4.47 -8.18 1.38
CA SER A 392 -4.39 -8.56 2.78
C SER A 392 -5.06 -9.91 3.04
N HIS A 393 -4.53 -10.66 4.02
CA HIS A 393 -5.10 -11.93 4.47
C HIS A 393 -4.73 -12.27 5.92
N GLU A 394 -5.43 -13.24 6.52
CA GLU A 394 -5.08 -13.78 7.82
C GLU A 394 -3.79 -14.60 7.73
N ALA A 395 -2.76 -14.23 8.50
CA ALA A 395 -1.52 -15.00 8.59
C ALA A 395 -1.74 -16.30 9.38
N LEU A 396 -2.64 -17.18 8.91
CA LEU A 396 -3.04 -18.38 9.61
C LEU A 396 -2.04 -19.53 9.44
N LEU A 397 -1.50 -19.70 8.23
CA LEU A 397 -0.62 -20.80 7.87
C LEU A 397 0.85 -20.35 7.93
N LEU A 398 1.43 -20.36 9.12
CA LEU A 398 2.78 -19.81 9.35
C LEU A 398 3.88 -20.51 8.53
N ASN A 399 3.68 -21.76 8.13
CA ASN A 399 4.56 -22.45 7.18
C ASN A 399 4.61 -21.75 5.81
N TYR A 400 3.46 -21.27 5.34
CA TYR A 400 3.32 -20.53 4.10
C TYR A 400 3.92 -19.12 4.25
N GLU A 401 3.54 -18.43 5.30
CA GLU A 401 4.00 -17.06 5.56
C GLU A 401 5.52 -17.00 5.71
N GLN A 402 6.11 -17.88 6.53
CA GLN A 402 7.54 -17.95 6.74
C GLN A 402 8.31 -18.20 5.45
N ALA A 403 7.83 -19.09 4.58
CA ALA A 403 8.48 -19.42 3.32
C ALA A 403 8.55 -18.21 2.36
N LEU A 404 7.65 -17.24 2.51
CA LEU A 404 7.59 -16.02 1.71
C LEU A 404 8.17 -14.78 2.46
N VAL A 405 8.84 -14.97 3.59
CA VAL A 405 9.59 -13.89 4.24
C VAL A 405 10.86 -13.62 3.44
N ARG A 406 11.14 -12.35 3.20
CA ARG A 406 12.39 -11.87 2.58
C ARG A 406 13.07 -10.89 3.50
N TYR A 407 14.39 -10.99 3.59
CA TYR A 407 15.21 -9.98 4.24
C TYR A 407 15.52 -8.89 3.21
N ASP A 408 15.34 -7.66 3.60
CA ASP A 408 15.67 -6.50 2.79
C ASP A 408 16.86 -5.79 3.43
N ASP A 409 18.00 -5.83 2.74
CA ASP A 409 19.24 -5.20 3.21
C ASP A 409 19.10 -3.69 3.35
N ALA A 410 18.19 -3.09 2.58
CA ALA A 410 17.94 -1.67 2.56
C ALA A 410 17.29 -1.17 3.86
N SER A 411 16.26 -1.83 4.30
CA SER A 411 15.56 -1.49 5.56
C SER A 411 16.11 -2.23 6.77
N GLU A 412 17.07 -3.14 6.58
CA GLU A 412 17.58 -4.08 7.60
C GLU A 412 16.44 -4.83 8.33
N LYS A 413 15.38 -5.20 7.56
CA LYS A 413 14.17 -5.83 8.11
C LYS A 413 13.74 -7.05 7.30
N TYR A 414 13.00 -7.91 7.97
CA TYR A 414 12.27 -8.99 7.33
C TYR A 414 10.88 -8.54 6.94
N TRP A 415 10.44 -8.91 5.74
CA TRP A 415 9.13 -8.59 5.19
C TRP A 415 8.42 -9.87 4.75
N ALA A 416 7.17 -10.04 5.12
CA ALA A 416 6.33 -11.10 4.60
C ALA A 416 5.79 -10.67 3.23
N THR A 417 6.32 -11.25 2.16
CA THR A 417 5.93 -10.88 0.79
C THR A 417 4.75 -11.70 0.26
N SER A 418 4.04 -12.39 1.14
CA SER A 418 2.76 -13.09 0.85
C SER A 418 1.59 -12.13 0.64
N GLY A 419 1.67 -10.91 1.15
CA GLY A 419 0.66 -9.85 1.01
C GLY A 419 1.16 -8.53 1.60
N HIS A 420 0.50 -7.43 1.26
CA HIS A 420 0.91 -6.11 1.75
C HIS A 420 0.63 -5.93 3.24
N MET A 421 -0.53 -6.39 3.71
CA MET A 421 -0.92 -6.38 5.12
C MET A 421 -1.34 -7.79 5.56
N LEU A 422 -0.88 -8.21 6.73
CA LEU A 422 -1.30 -9.45 7.37
C LEU A 422 -2.12 -9.13 8.62
N TRP A 423 -3.05 -10.04 9.01
CA TRP A 423 -3.68 -9.88 10.32
C TRP A 423 -3.64 -11.15 11.15
N ILE A 424 -3.68 -10.96 12.46
CA ILE A 424 -3.81 -12.01 13.46
C ILE A 424 -5.30 -12.14 13.81
N GLY A 425 -5.83 -13.35 13.66
CA GLY A 425 -7.22 -13.66 14.02
C GLY A 425 -7.45 -13.67 15.53
N ASP A 426 -8.72 -13.56 15.94
CA ASP A 426 -9.12 -13.59 17.36
C ASP A 426 -8.74 -14.91 18.05
N ARG A 427 -8.67 -16.02 17.31
CA ARG A 427 -8.28 -17.34 17.82
C ARG A 427 -6.77 -17.59 17.89
N THR A 428 -5.97 -16.71 17.29
CA THR A 428 -4.50 -16.89 17.13
C THR A 428 -3.68 -15.78 17.77
N ARG A 429 -4.31 -14.89 18.57
CA ARG A 429 -3.71 -13.71 19.18
C ARG A 429 -3.09 -13.92 20.57
N GLN A 430 -2.81 -15.17 20.98
CA GLN A 430 -2.20 -15.43 22.28
C GLN A 430 -0.85 -14.73 22.38
N LEU A 431 -0.60 -13.99 23.48
CA LEU A 431 0.58 -13.14 23.67
C LEU A 431 1.91 -13.90 23.45
N ASP A 432 1.99 -15.13 23.93
CA ASP A 432 3.16 -16.01 23.77
C ASP A 432 2.99 -17.03 22.63
N GLY A 433 2.00 -16.83 21.76
CA GLY A 433 1.66 -17.71 20.66
C GLY A 433 2.51 -17.48 19.41
N ALA A 434 2.54 -18.51 18.56
CA ALA A 434 3.32 -18.54 17.33
C ALA A 434 2.99 -17.39 16.35
N HIS A 435 1.70 -17.04 16.22
CA HIS A 435 1.27 -15.98 15.30
C HIS A 435 1.71 -14.58 15.73
N VAL A 436 1.65 -14.30 17.03
CA VAL A 436 2.16 -13.05 17.60
C VAL A 436 3.68 -12.99 17.48
N GLU A 437 4.37 -14.12 17.73
CA GLU A 437 5.83 -14.22 17.56
C GLU A 437 6.24 -13.94 16.11
N PHE A 438 5.57 -14.56 15.14
CA PHE A 438 5.83 -14.29 13.71
C PHE A 438 5.59 -12.82 13.35
N ALA A 439 4.41 -12.30 13.70
CA ALA A 439 3.99 -10.95 13.28
C ALA A 439 4.84 -9.83 13.91
N ARG A 440 5.41 -10.01 15.12
CA ARG A 440 6.21 -8.98 15.77
C ARG A 440 7.51 -8.65 15.04
N GLY A 441 8.03 -9.59 14.23
CA GLY A 441 9.34 -9.44 13.60
C GLY A 441 9.31 -9.08 12.13
N VAL A 442 8.16 -9.17 11.45
CA VAL A 442 8.03 -8.72 10.06
C VAL A 442 7.70 -7.23 9.98
N GLY A 443 8.19 -6.55 8.96
CA GLY A 443 8.02 -5.10 8.75
C GLY A 443 6.64 -4.66 8.28
N ASN A 444 5.79 -5.58 7.83
CA ASN A 444 4.45 -5.32 7.29
C ASN A 444 3.54 -4.58 8.27
N PRO A 445 2.55 -3.82 7.80
CA PRO A 445 1.39 -3.49 8.60
C PRO A 445 0.70 -4.74 9.13
N ILE A 446 0.32 -4.74 10.40
CA ILE A 446 -0.33 -5.87 11.07
C ILE A 446 -1.72 -5.48 11.55
N GLY A 447 -2.73 -6.26 11.18
CA GLY A 447 -4.05 -6.21 11.77
C GLY A 447 -4.13 -7.09 13.02
N LEU A 448 -4.81 -6.64 14.06
CA LEU A 448 -5.12 -7.43 15.25
C LEU A 448 -6.63 -7.47 15.46
N LYS A 449 -7.22 -8.66 15.41
CA LYS A 449 -8.65 -8.83 15.71
C LYS A 449 -8.90 -8.68 17.21
N CYS A 450 -9.80 -7.76 17.56
CA CYS A 450 -10.18 -7.41 18.92
C CYS A 450 -11.67 -7.75 19.15
N GLY A 451 -11.95 -8.73 19.98
CA GLY A 451 -13.31 -9.17 20.31
C GLY A 451 -13.67 -8.97 21.78
N PRO A 452 -14.91 -9.33 22.18
CA PRO A 452 -15.42 -9.09 23.54
C PRO A 452 -14.65 -9.84 24.65
N SER A 453 -13.91 -10.89 24.29
CA SER A 453 -13.10 -11.68 25.26
C SER A 453 -11.74 -11.07 25.57
N LEU A 454 -11.36 -9.96 24.93
CA LEU A 454 -10.03 -9.35 25.08
C LEU A 454 -10.01 -8.40 26.26
N ALA A 455 -9.29 -8.79 27.33
CA ALA A 455 -9.08 -7.93 28.50
C ALA A 455 -8.11 -6.77 28.16
N VAL A 456 -8.33 -5.60 28.77
CA VAL A 456 -7.52 -4.39 28.50
C VAL A 456 -6.04 -4.60 28.73
N ASP A 457 -5.64 -5.28 29.80
CA ASP A 457 -4.22 -5.55 30.11
C ASP A 457 -3.56 -6.49 29.10
N GLU A 458 -4.27 -7.51 28.63
CA GLU A 458 -3.81 -8.39 27.56
C GLU A 458 -3.67 -7.62 26.24
N PHE A 459 -4.65 -6.77 25.94
CA PHE A 459 -4.68 -5.94 24.76
C PHE A 459 -3.46 -4.99 24.68
N LEU A 460 -3.16 -4.26 25.76
CA LEU A 460 -1.99 -3.37 25.78
C LEU A 460 -0.67 -4.13 25.63
N ARG A 461 -0.55 -5.32 26.26
CA ARG A 461 0.64 -6.17 26.09
C ARG A 461 0.79 -6.70 24.67
N LEU A 462 -0.33 -6.99 23.96
CA LEU A 462 -0.31 -7.38 22.55
C LEU A 462 0.16 -6.22 21.66
N ILE A 463 -0.33 -5.01 21.89
CA ILE A 463 0.11 -3.81 21.17
C ILE A 463 1.62 -3.61 21.39
N GLU A 464 2.08 -3.62 22.63
CA GLU A 464 3.50 -3.46 22.96
C GLU A 464 4.36 -4.55 22.30
N ARG A 465 3.87 -5.80 22.24
CA ARG A 465 4.60 -6.91 21.61
C ARG A 465 4.67 -6.77 20.08
N LEU A 466 3.60 -6.28 19.42
CA LEU A 466 3.50 -6.17 17.97
C LEU A 466 4.10 -4.87 17.43
N ASP A 467 4.08 -3.81 18.22
CA ASP A 467 4.57 -2.48 17.85
C ASP A 467 5.25 -1.77 19.03
N PRO A 468 6.41 -2.27 19.50
CA PRO A 468 7.14 -1.68 20.63
C PRO A 468 7.70 -0.28 20.32
N GLN A 469 7.79 0.08 19.03
CA GLN A 469 8.27 1.38 18.58
C GLN A 469 7.14 2.42 18.44
N ASN A 470 5.89 2.00 18.62
CA ASN A 470 4.70 2.82 18.42
C ASN A 470 4.71 3.55 17.06
N ALA A 471 5.06 2.82 16.00
CA ALA A 471 5.32 3.37 14.68
C ALA A 471 4.01 3.63 13.92
N PRO A 472 3.75 4.86 13.45
CA PRO A 472 2.55 5.14 12.65
C PRO A 472 2.41 4.20 11.46
N GLY A 473 1.18 3.72 11.19
CA GLY A 473 0.89 2.81 10.08
C GLY A 473 1.30 1.35 10.31
N ARG A 474 1.82 1.00 11.50
CA ARG A 474 2.22 -0.37 11.83
C ARG A 474 1.05 -1.24 12.25
N LEU A 475 0.15 -0.74 13.08
CA LEU A 475 -0.88 -1.56 13.73
C LEU A 475 -2.29 -1.07 13.41
N VAL A 476 -3.15 -2.01 12.95
CA VAL A 476 -4.58 -1.79 12.73
C VAL A 476 -5.37 -2.68 13.69
N LEU A 477 -6.08 -2.08 14.62
CA LEU A 477 -6.93 -2.73 15.60
C LEU A 477 -8.31 -2.96 15.01
N ILE A 478 -8.66 -4.21 14.72
CA ILE A 478 -9.89 -4.56 14.02
C ILE A 478 -10.92 -5.09 15.02
N GLY A 479 -11.81 -4.19 15.47
CA GLY A 479 -12.90 -4.51 16.39
C GLY A 479 -13.90 -5.49 15.76
N ARG A 480 -14.39 -6.47 16.53
CA ARG A 480 -15.39 -7.46 16.08
C ARG A 480 -16.27 -7.91 17.26
N PHE A 481 -17.20 -7.10 17.65
CA PHE A 481 -17.96 -7.29 18.89
C PHE A 481 -19.38 -7.83 18.64
N GLY A 482 -19.99 -7.48 17.53
CA GLY A 482 -21.40 -7.63 17.24
C GLY A 482 -22.21 -6.43 17.74
N ALA A 483 -23.30 -6.11 17.06
CA ALA A 483 -24.15 -4.95 17.34
C ALA A 483 -24.62 -4.89 18.81
N ALA A 484 -24.91 -6.05 19.42
CA ALA A 484 -25.39 -6.13 20.79
C ALA A 484 -24.33 -5.86 21.87
N LYS A 485 -23.02 -5.97 21.55
CA LYS A 485 -21.94 -5.95 22.55
C LYS A 485 -20.93 -4.82 22.37
N ILE A 486 -20.91 -4.18 21.22
CA ILE A 486 -19.89 -3.18 20.88
C ILE A 486 -19.89 -2.00 21.87
N ALA A 487 -21.04 -1.50 22.24
CA ALA A 487 -21.18 -0.35 23.16
C ALA A 487 -20.64 -0.65 24.57
N GLU A 488 -20.64 -1.92 25.00
CA GLU A 488 -20.13 -2.33 26.30
C GLU A 488 -18.61 -2.50 26.31
N HIS A 489 -18.04 -3.09 25.25
CA HIS A 489 -16.64 -3.55 25.28
C HIS A 489 -15.65 -2.60 24.60
N LEU A 490 -16.05 -1.91 23.51
CA LEU A 490 -15.13 -1.08 22.73
C LEU A 490 -14.58 0.14 23.48
N PRO A 491 -15.39 0.90 24.28
CA PRO A 491 -14.91 2.12 24.93
C PRO A 491 -13.66 1.92 25.77
N ALA A 492 -13.62 0.85 26.57
CA ALA A 492 -12.47 0.55 27.45
C ALA A 492 -11.16 0.32 26.66
N LEU A 493 -11.23 -0.32 25.50
CA LEU A 493 -10.07 -0.57 24.64
C LEU A 493 -9.62 0.71 23.93
N MET A 494 -10.54 1.55 23.44
CA MET A 494 -10.20 2.83 22.83
C MET A 494 -9.58 3.80 23.86
N GLN A 495 -10.15 3.89 25.05
CA GLN A 495 -9.57 4.68 26.15
C GLN A 495 -8.15 4.21 26.49
N ALA A 496 -7.91 2.90 26.51
CA ALA A 496 -6.60 2.34 26.82
C ALA A 496 -5.57 2.75 25.77
N THR A 497 -5.88 2.64 24.47
CA THR A 497 -4.97 3.08 23.38
C THR A 497 -4.67 4.57 23.45
N ARG A 498 -5.68 5.39 23.73
CA ARG A 498 -5.52 6.85 23.84
C ARG A 498 -4.66 7.24 25.06
N ARG A 499 -4.91 6.64 26.23
CA ARG A 499 -4.12 6.92 27.45
C ARG A 499 -2.68 6.50 27.33
N ASP A 500 -2.41 5.41 26.60
CA ASP A 500 -1.06 4.89 26.36
C ASP A 500 -0.38 5.56 25.13
N GLY A 501 -1.05 6.53 24.48
CA GLY A 501 -0.52 7.30 23.36
C GLY A 501 -0.16 6.45 22.13
N ARG A 502 -0.94 5.41 21.83
CA ARG A 502 -0.67 4.48 20.74
C ARG A 502 -1.10 5.04 19.38
N ASN A 503 -0.19 4.97 18.40
CA ASN A 503 -0.43 5.36 16.99
C ASN A 503 -1.16 4.28 16.19
N ALA A 504 -2.00 3.49 16.83
CA ALA A 504 -2.75 2.42 16.19
C ALA A 504 -4.04 2.94 15.53
N ILE A 505 -4.40 2.33 14.40
CA ILE A 505 -5.62 2.65 13.65
C ILE A 505 -6.75 1.76 14.15
N TRP A 506 -7.90 2.35 14.48
CA TRP A 506 -9.10 1.58 14.76
C TRP A 506 -9.93 1.35 13.50
N SER A 507 -10.23 0.09 13.22
CA SER A 507 -11.13 -0.37 12.15
C SER A 507 -12.21 -1.27 12.74
N ILE A 508 -13.37 -1.38 12.08
CA ILE A 508 -14.48 -2.24 12.54
C ILE A 508 -14.73 -3.39 11.56
N ASP A 509 -14.85 -4.59 12.09
CA ASP A 509 -15.33 -5.79 11.42
C ASP A 509 -16.76 -6.12 11.92
N PRO A 510 -17.79 -5.61 11.28
CA PRO A 510 -19.16 -5.82 11.70
C PRO A 510 -19.73 -7.16 11.19
N MET A 511 -18.86 -8.03 10.66
CA MET A 511 -19.27 -9.28 10.07
C MET A 511 -19.26 -10.42 11.09
N HIS A 512 -18.09 -10.65 11.72
CA HIS A 512 -17.86 -11.87 12.51
C HIS A 512 -18.61 -11.91 13.85
N GLY A 513 -18.96 -10.74 14.42
CA GLY A 513 -19.77 -10.64 15.64
C GLY A 513 -21.27 -10.84 15.42
N ASN A 514 -21.74 -10.66 14.17
CA ASN A 514 -23.17 -10.69 13.81
C ASN A 514 -23.59 -11.96 13.03
N THR A 515 -22.75 -13.00 13.01
CA THR A 515 -23.10 -14.25 12.34
C THR A 515 -24.10 -15.04 13.19
N GLN A 516 -25.24 -15.41 12.61
CA GLN A 516 -26.28 -16.24 13.20
C GLN A 516 -26.64 -17.40 12.27
N THR A 517 -27.37 -18.40 12.80
CA THR A 517 -27.84 -19.54 12.02
C THR A 517 -29.35 -19.50 11.92
N ILE A 518 -29.89 -19.54 10.70
CA ILE A 518 -31.32 -19.56 10.40
C ILE A 518 -31.57 -20.77 9.50
N GLU A 519 -32.44 -21.67 9.90
CA GLU A 519 -32.81 -22.89 9.14
C GLU A 519 -31.58 -23.73 8.71
N GLY A 520 -30.56 -23.77 9.58
CA GLY A 520 -29.33 -24.53 9.33
C GLY A 520 -28.27 -23.81 8.47
N LEU A 521 -28.60 -22.66 7.89
CA LEU A 521 -27.67 -21.81 7.14
C LEU A 521 -27.15 -20.67 8.01
N LYS A 522 -25.86 -20.40 7.93
CA LYS A 522 -25.28 -19.18 8.52
C LYS A 522 -25.73 -17.98 7.71
N THR A 523 -26.04 -16.89 8.40
CA THR A 523 -26.40 -15.63 7.75
C THR A 523 -26.03 -14.43 8.64
N ARG A 524 -26.16 -13.23 8.10
CA ARG A 524 -26.02 -11.95 8.81
C ARG A 524 -27.14 -11.01 8.41
N MET A 525 -27.62 -10.23 9.36
CA MET A 525 -28.55 -9.15 9.06
C MET A 525 -27.76 -7.89 8.69
N VAL A 526 -28.09 -7.27 7.57
CA VAL A 526 -27.46 -6.01 7.15
C VAL A 526 -27.69 -4.90 8.18
N ASP A 527 -28.88 -4.89 8.80
CA ASP A 527 -29.24 -3.94 9.87
C ASP A 527 -28.33 -4.06 11.10
N ASP A 528 -27.93 -5.30 11.50
CA ASP A 528 -26.98 -5.52 12.59
C ASP A 528 -25.58 -5.02 12.22
N ILE A 529 -25.15 -5.25 10.95
CA ILE A 529 -23.88 -4.77 10.41
C ILE A 529 -23.83 -3.24 10.47
N GLU A 530 -24.84 -2.55 9.97
CA GLU A 530 -24.95 -1.09 10.01
C GLU A 530 -25.00 -0.56 11.44
N THR A 531 -25.73 -1.23 12.34
CA THR A 531 -25.82 -0.87 13.75
C THR A 531 -24.45 -0.92 14.42
N GLU A 532 -23.68 -1.99 14.22
CA GLU A 532 -22.32 -2.09 14.78
C GLU A 532 -21.40 -0.99 14.24
N ILE A 533 -21.50 -0.65 12.94
CA ILE A 533 -20.73 0.45 12.33
C ILE A 533 -21.12 1.79 12.96
N ARG A 534 -22.42 2.12 13.08
CA ARG A 534 -22.89 3.38 13.70
C ARG A 534 -22.40 3.51 15.13
N THR A 535 -22.53 2.46 15.93
CA THR A 535 -22.06 2.44 17.32
C THR A 535 -20.53 2.59 17.39
N PHE A 536 -19.76 2.00 16.45
CA PHE A 536 -18.32 2.21 16.35
C PHE A 536 -17.97 3.70 16.19
N PHE A 537 -18.64 4.40 15.27
CA PHE A 537 -18.42 5.83 15.06
C PHE A 537 -18.83 6.69 16.28
N GLU A 538 -19.93 6.34 16.93
CA GLU A 538 -20.42 7.02 18.15
C GLU A 538 -19.42 6.87 19.30
N VAL A 539 -18.93 5.65 19.54
CA VAL A 539 -17.93 5.38 20.58
C VAL A 539 -16.61 6.08 20.23
N ALA A 540 -16.16 6.02 18.97
CA ALA A 540 -14.95 6.69 18.54
C ALA A 540 -15.01 8.21 18.76
N ALA A 541 -16.15 8.83 18.46
CA ALA A 541 -16.38 10.26 18.70
C ALA A 541 -16.38 10.58 20.20
N ALA A 542 -17.07 9.77 21.04
CA ALA A 542 -17.12 9.96 22.49
C ALA A 542 -15.73 9.83 23.14
N GLU A 543 -14.90 8.90 22.65
CA GLU A 543 -13.56 8.66 23.16
C GLU A 543 -12.49 9.56 22.51
N GLY A 544 -12.84 10.41 21.54
CA GLY A 544 -11.89 11.29 20.82
C GLY A 544 -10.87 10.50 19.99
N VAL A 545 -11.29 9.38 19.42
CA VAL A 545 -10.49 8.50 18.57
C VAL A 545 -10.97 8.60 17.13
N HIS A 546 -10.05 8.57 16.16
CA HIS A 546 -10.42 8.55 14.75
C HIS A 546 -10.92 7.15 14.34
N PRO A 547 -12.17 7.02 13.80
CA PRO A 547 -12.64 5.78 13.19
C PRO A 547 -11.92 5.61 11.84
N GLY A 548 -10.89 4.76 11.81
CA GLY A 548 -9.94 4.70 10.69
C GLY A 548 -10.32 3.71 9.59
N GLY A 549 -11.37 2.87 9.74
CA GLY A 549 -11.71 1.96 8.66
C GLY A 549 -12.83 0.98 8.93
N VAL A 550 -13.19 0.22 7.86
CA VAL A 550 -14.11 -0.92 7.88
C VAL A 550 -13.45 -2.15 7.27
N HIS A 551 -13.80 -3.35 7.78
CA HIS A 551 -13.31 -4.64 7.34
C HIS A 551 -14.49 -5.58 7.06
N LEU A 552 -14.75 -5.89 5.77
CA LEU A 552 -15.98 -6.54 5.32
C LEU A 552 -15.70 -7.89 4.63
N GLU A 553 -16.58 -8.87 4.87
CA GLU A 553 -16.68 -10.07 4.04
C GLU A 553 -17.74 -9.84 2.97
N MET A 554 -17.31 -9.72 1.72
CA MET A 554 -18.15 -9.34 0.59
C MET A 554 -17.69 -9.96 -0.71
N THR A 555 -18.57 -9.98 -1.70
CA THR A 555 -18.27 -10.42 -3.06
C THR A 555 -19.00 -9.55 -4.06
N GLY A 556 -18.40 -9.34 -5.24
CA GLY A 556 -19.09 -8.69 -6.36
C GLY A 556 -20.13 -9.59 -7.05
N SER A 557 -20.28 -10.85 -6.61
CA SER A 557 -21.29 -11.77 -7.13
C SER A 557 -22.65 -11.51 -6.47
N ASP A 558 -23.74 -11.79 -7.21
CA ASP A 558 -25.11 -11.66 -6.71
C ASP A 558 -25.49 -12.89 -5.87
N VAL A 559 -24.90 -13.00 -4.67
CA VAL A 559 -25.20 -14.08 -3.71
C VAL A 559 -26.36 -13.69 -2.79
N THR A 560 -27.02 -14.70 -2.18
CA THR A 560 -28.10 -14.51 -1.20
C THR A 560 -27.71 -15.14 0.14
N GLU A 561 -26.58 -14.66 0.71
CA GLU A 561 -25.99 -15.19 1.95
C GLU A 561 -26.31 -14.33 3.18
N CYS A 562 -26.61 -13.04 2.99
CA CYS A 562 -27.04 -12.11 4.04
C CYS A 562 -28.46 -11.63 3.80
N ILE A 563 -29.18 -11.31 4.89
CA ILE A 563 -30.57 -10.84 4.88
C ILE A 563 -30.60 -9.33 5.01
N GLY A 564 -31.53 -8.67 4.29
CA GLY A 564 -31.73 -7.21 4.34
C GLY A 564 -31.06 -6.48 3.18
N GLY A 565 -30.72 -5.21 3.43
CA GLY A 565 -30.22 -4.28 2.42
C GLY A 565 -31.36 -3.67 1.58
N SER A 566 -31.02 -2.75 0.66
CA SER A 566 -31.97 -2.02 -0.20
C SER A 566 -32.88 -2.94 -1.02
N HIS A 567 -32.40 -4.14 -1.37
CA HIS A 567 -33.20 -5.18 -2.06
C HIS A 567 -34.07 -6.03 -1.16
N LYS A 568 -34.05 -5.81 0.15
CA LYS A 568 -34.90 -6.49 1.13
C LYS A 568 -34.83 -8.02 1.03
N LEU A 569 -33.62 -8.58 0.82
CA LEU A 569 -33.45 -10.01 0.85
C LEU A 569 -33.99 -10.58 2.16
N SER A 570 -34.83 -11.61 2.07
CA SER A 570 -35.53 -12.21 3.18
C SER A 570 -35.00 -13.62 3.50
N ARG A 571 -35.48 -14.22 4.58
CA ARG A 571 -35.17 -15.62 4.91
C ARG A 571 -35.50 -16.59 3.78
N LYS A 572 -36.55 -16.33 2.98
CA LYS A 572 -36.96 -17.17 1.86
C LYS A 572 -36.00 -17.13 0.68
N ASP A 573 -35.14 -16.12 0.64
CA ASP A 573 -34.14 -15.94 -0.41
C ASP A 573 -32.82 -16.62 -0.07
N LEU A 574 -32.56 -16.92 1.22
CA LEU A 574 -31.41 -17.72 1.64
C LEU A 574 -31.43 -19.08 0.92
N GLY A 575 -30.28 -19.54 0.49
CA GLY A 575 -30.14 -20.80 -0.21
C GLY A 575 -30.39 -20.76 -1.72
N ARG A 576 -30.98 -19.70 -2.29
CA ARG A 576 -31.12 -19.58 -3.76
C ARG A 576 -29.79 -19.50 -4.47
N ARG A 577 -28.86 -18.69 -3.91
CA ARG A 577 -27.48 -18.50 -4.37
C ARG A 577 -26.53 -18.42 -3.17
N TYR A 578 -26.54 -19.44 -2.34
CA TYR A 578 -25.66 -19.58 -1.18
C TYR A 578 -24.40 -20.31 -1.63
N LEU A 579 -23.34 -19.55 -1.96
CA LEU A 579 -22.15 -20.09 -2.62
C LEU A 579 -20.95 -20.22 -1.68
N THR A 580 -21.00 -19.60 -0.50
CA THR A 580 -19.87 -19.66 0.43
C THR A 580 -19.68 -21.04 1.02
N HIS A 581 -18.43 -21.48 1.12
CA HIS A 581 -18.03 -22.69 1.86
C HIS A 581 -17.75 -22.41 3.35
N CYS A 582 -17.79 -21.16 3.78
CA CYS A 582 -17.40 -20.73 5.13
C CYS A 582 -18.48 -19.85 5.79
N ASP A 583 -18.27 -18.55 5.81
CA ASP A 583 -19.19 -17.59 6.42
C ASP A 583 -19.87 -16.72 5.35
N PRO A 584 -21.09 -16.25 5.58
CA PRO A 584 -21.89 -15.52 4.61
C PRO A 584 -21.25 -14.17 4.24
N ARG A 585 -21.35 -13.80 2.97
CA ARG A 585 -20.79 -12.56 2.41
C ARG A 585 -21.91 -11.60 2.02
N LEU A 586 -21.65 -10.31 2.11
CA LEU A 586 -22.45 -9.29 1.45
C LEU A 586 -22.31 -9.44 -0.07
N ASN A 587 -23.41 -9.35 -0.81
CA ASN A 587 -23.36 -9.19 -2.26
C ASN A 587 -22.99 -7.74 -2.64
N GLU A 588 -22.77 -7.47 -3.93
CA GLU A 588 -22.37 -6.14 -4.41
C GLU A 588 -23.27 -5.03 -3.88
N ARG A 589 -24.60 -5.21 -3.95
CA ARG A 589 -25.58 -4.17 -3.56
C ARG A 589 -25.57 -3.93 -2.07
N GLN A 590 -25.55 -4.98 -1.26
CA GLN A 590 -25.46 -4.87 0.19
C GLN A 590 -24.13 -4.23 0.64
N ALA A 591 -23.03 -4.52 -0.06
CA ALA A 591 -21.75 -3.88 0.22
C ALA A 591 -21.79 -2.37 -0.10
N LEU A 592 -22.47 -1.97 -1.17
CA LEU A 592 -22.68 -0.55 -1.50
C LEU A 592 -23.66 0.15 -0.53
N ASP A 593 -24.68 -0.55 -0.04
CA ASP A 593 -25.56 -0.03 1.01
C ASP A 593 -24.76 0.29 2.29
N VAL A 594 -23.92 -0.65 2.72
CA VAL A 594 -23.00 -0.44 3.85
C VAL A 594 -22.02 0.71 3.59
N ALA A 595 -21.47 0.81 2.37
CA ALA A 595 -20.58 1.92 2.02
C ALA A 595 -21.31 3.28 2.07
N ALA A 596 -22.58 3.35 1.65
CA ALA A 596 -23.40 4.55 1.76
C ALA A 596 -23.62 4.95 3.22
N ALA A 597 -23.93 3.99 4.10
CA ALA A 597 -24.09 4.24 5.54
C ALA A 597 -22.78 4.78 6.17
N VAL A 598 -21.63 4.22 5.80
CA VAL A 598 -20.31 4.71 6.25
C VAL A 598 -20.03 6.12 5.70
N ALA A 599 -20.36 6.38 4.43
CA ALA A 599 -20.19 7.69 3.80
C ALA A 599 -21.00 8.78 4.53
N GLU A 600 -22.24 8.51 4.93
CA GLU A 600 -23.06 9.42 5.73
C GLU A 600 -22.40 9.77 7.09
N LEU A 601 -21.80 8.77 7.75
CA LEU A 601 -21.12 8.97 9.03
C LEU A 601 -19.85 9.79 8.87
N LEU A 602 -19.07 9.55 7.81
CA LEU A 602 -17.88 10.33 7.49
C LEU A 602 -18.20 11.77 7.12
N ALA A 603 -19.29 12.01 6.34
CA ALA A 603 -19.75 13.36 6.02
C ALA A 603 -20.14 14.16 7.27
N LYS A 604 -20.85 13.52 8.22
CA LYS A 604 -21.18 14.15 9.53
C LYS A 604 -19.93 14.52 10.31
N GLN A 605 -18.92 13.63 10.33
CA GLN A 605 -17.64 13.92 10.99
C GLN A 605 -16.89 15.09 10.33
N ALA A 606 -16.86 15.13 8.99
CA ALA A 606 -16.22 16.21 8.24
C ALA A 606 -16.88 17.56 8.56
N GLN A 607 -18.22 17.61 8.59
CA GLN A 607 -18.98 18.80 8.97
C GLN A 607 -18.65 19.26 10.40
N GLN A 608 -18.67 18.34 11.38
CA GLN A 608 -18.34 18.66 12.78
C GLN A 608 -16.93 19.23 12.95
N ARG A 609 -15.95 18.72 12.18
CA ARG A 609 -14.58 19.26 12.18
C ARG A 609 -14.52 20.66 11.58
N SER A 610 -15.28 20.92 10.52
CA SER A 610 -15.36 22.24 9.88
C SER A 610 -16.03 23.27 10.80
N ASP A 611 -17.06 22.86 11.56
CA ASP A 611 -17.77 23.75 12.48
C ASP A 611 -16.95 24.05 13.77
N ALA A 612 -15.95 23.22 14.08
CA ALA A 612 -15.07 23.36 15.25
C ALA A 612 -13.75 24.09 14.95
N ALA A 613 -13.38 24.28 13.66
CA ALA A 613 -12.16 24.95 13.20
C ALA A 613 -12.42 26.43 12.89
#